data_c3597e5ffdc044e25e5959db5001f379
#
_entry.id   c3597e5ffdc044e25e5959db5001f379
#
_cell.length_a   1.000
_cell.length_b   1.000
_cell.length_c   1.000
_cell.angle_alpha   90.00
_cell.angle_beta   90.00
_cell.angle_gamma   90.00
#
_symmetry.space_group_name_H-M   'P 1'
#
loop_
_entity.id
_entity.type
_entity.pdbx_description
1 polymer ?
#
loop_
_entity_poly.entity_id
_entity_poly.type
_entity_poly.pdbx_seq_one_letter_code
_entity_poly.pdbx_strand_id
1 'polypeptide(L)'
;MSLAYNIPQYSASEASYTGNITEWSWKYGPGDTENTYAFTYDKLSRLTDTKQYVNGAVSDLFVEKNLSYDRNGNIRTLNRTETGELFHAFSYGYTGNQLTTLSDGAADYAYAYDRNGNMTNDGMNGLKVVYNRLNLIEKV
;
A
#
# COMPACT_ATOMS: atom_id res chain seq x y z
N MET A 1 -9.18 -11.81 -17.43
CA MET A 1 -9.21 -10.93 -16.25
C MET A 1 -10.62 -10.87 -15.72
N SER A 2 -10.85 -11.03 -14.41
CA SER A 2 -12.15 -10.91 -13.73
C SER A 2 -12.01 -10.14 -12.43
N LEU A 3 -13.09 -9.48 -12.02
CA LEU A 3 -13.22 -8.79 -10.73
C LEU A 3 -14.42 -9.36 -9.99
N ALA A 4 -14.27 -9.63 -8.70
CA ALA A 4 -15.37 -10.01 -7.82
C ALA A 4 -15.64 -8.89 -6.81
N TYR A 5 -16.89 -8.81 -6.36
CA TYR A 5 -17.37 -7.83 -5.39
C TYR A 5 -18.14 -8.53 -4.26
N ASN A 6 -19.30 -9.06 -4.54
CA ASN A 6 -20.22 -9.64 -3.56
C ASN A 6 -20.25 -11.18 -3.57
N ILE A 7 -19.53 -11.81 -4.49
CA ILE A 7 -19.40 -13.28 -4.57
C ILE A 7 -17.92 -13.63 -4.72
N PRO A 8 -17.12 -13.48 -3.63
CA PRO A 8 -15.72 -13.87 -3.66
C PRO A 8 -15.58 -15.40 -3.74
N GLN A 9 -14.55 -15.85 -4.43
CA GLN A 9 -14.22 -17.28 -4.57
C GLN A 9 -13.41 -17.80 -3.38
N TYR A 10 -12.60 -16.93 -2.77
CA TYR A 10 -11.66 -17.29 -1.72
C TYR A 10 -12.09 -16.78 -0.36
N SER A 11 -11.89 -17.59 0.69
CA SER A 11 -12.27 -17.26 2.07
C SER A 11 -11.48 -16.11 2.71
N ALA A 12 -10.40 -15.65 2.07
CA ALA A 12 -9.62 -14.51 2.54
C ALA A 12 -10.32 -13.17 2.28
N SER A 13 -11.32 -13.14 1.40
CA SER A 13 -12.11 -11.94 1.09
C SER A 13 -13.54 -12.09 1.59
N GLU A 14 -14.13 -11.00 2.02
CA GLU A 14 -15.54 -10.90 2.42
C GLU A 14 -16.34 -10.21 1.31
N ALA A 15 -17.59 -10.65 1.12
CA ALA A 15 -18.48 -10.02 0.14
C ALA A 15 -18.63 -8.52 0.40
N SER A 16 -18.43 -7.71 -0.64
CA SER A 16 -18.62 -6.26 -0.57
C SER A 16 -19.87 -5.84 -1.35
N TYR A 17 -20.74 -5.11 -0.68
CA TYR A 17 -21.94 -4.48 -1.26
C TYR A 17 -21.79 -2.96 -1.38
N THR A 18 -20.61 -2.43 -1.06
CA THR A 18 -20.26 -1.00 -1.11
C THR A 18 -19.46 -0.62 -2.33
N GLY A 19 -19.17 -1.60 -3.22
CA GLY A 19 -18.40 -1.38 -4.45
C GLY A 19 -16.90 -1.65 -4.33
N ASN A 20 -16.42 -2.11 -3.17
CA ASN A 20 -15.03 -2.53 -3.04
C ASN A 20 -14.78 -3.81 -3.85
N ILE A 21 -13.71 -3.85 -4.62
CA ILE A 21 -13.25 -5.07 -5.28
C ILE A 21 -12.75 -6.03 -4.21
N THR A 22 -13.33 -7.23 -4.15
CA THR A 22 -12.93 -8.26 -3.19
C THR A 22 -11.90 -9.21 -3.75
N GLU A 23 -11.94 -9.44 -5.06
CA GLU A 23 -10.94 -10.26 -5.76
C GLU A 23 -10.65 -9.72 -7.15
N TRP A 24 -9.40 -9.88 -7.54
CA TRP A 24 -8.93 -9.62 -8.90
C TRP A 24 -8.17 -10.83 -9.42
N SER A 25 -8.69 -11.48 -10.47
CA SER A 25 -8.09 -12.66 -11.09
C SER A 25 -7.69 -12.39 -12.52
N TRP A 26 -6.54 -12.94 -12.92
CA TRP A 26 -6.06 -12.84 -14.30
C TRP A 26 -5.20 -14.05 -14.70
N LYS A 27 -5.15 -14.30 -16.01
CA LYS A 27 -4.22 -15.17 -16.73
C LYS A 27 -3.99 -14.60 -18.12
N TYR A 28 -2.85 -14.89 -18.71
CA TYR A 28 -2.47 -14.33 -20.01
C TYR A 28 -3.02 -15.12 -21.19
N GLY A 29 -3.18 -16.45 -21.06
CA GLY A 29 -3.72 -17.32 -22.11
C GLY A 29 -4.45 -18.56 -21.60
N PRO A 30 -5.10 -19.32 -22.48
CA PRO A 30 -5.66 -20.61 -22.13
C PRO A 30 -4.57 -21.56 -21.63
N GLY A 31 -4.75 -22.13 -20.44
CA GLY A 31 -3.77 -23.03 -19.82
C GLY A 31 -2.66 -22.34 -19.02
N ASP A 32 -2.59 -21.00 -19.04
CA ASP A 32 -1.63 -20.25 -18.21
C ASP A 32 -2.03 -20.27 -16.74
N THR A 33 -1.05 -19.98 -15.90
CA THR A 33 -1.22 -19.81 -14.46
C THR A 33 -2.26 -18.74 -14.17
N GLU A 34 -3.28 -19.10 -13.39
CA GLU A 34 -4.22 -18.13 -12.84
C GLU A 34 -3.67 -17.51 -11.57
N ASN A 35 -3.64 -16.19 -11.55
CA ASN A 35 -3.29 -15.41 -10.40
C ASN A 35 -4.53 -14.70 -9.86
N THR A 36 -4.72 -14.71 -8.55
CA THR A 36 -5.81 -13.97 -7.90
C THR A 36 -5.28 -13.24 -6.68
N TYR A 37 -5.59 -11.95 -6.58
CA TYR A 37 -5.51 -11.23 -5.32
C TYR A 37 -6.89 -11.18 -4.66
N ALA A 38 -6.93 -11.52 -3.38
CA ALA A 38 -8.05 -11.32 -2.49
C ALA A 38 -7.76 -10.13 -1.55
N PHE A 39 -8.73 -9.26 -1.36
CA PHE A 39 -8.59 -8.01 -0.63
C PHE A 39 -9.48 -8.01 0.61
N THR A 40 -8.94 -7.54 1.73
CA THR A 40 -9.67 -7.34 2.98
C THR A 40 -9.72 -5.86 3.31
N TYR A 41 -10.87 -5.41 3.82
CA TYR A 41 -11.13 -4.00 4.11
C TYR A 41 -11.60 -3.80 5.55
N ASP A 42 -11.34 -2.63 6.10
CA ASP A 42 -11.93 -2.21 7.36
C ASP A 42 -13.37 -1.66 7.17
N LYS A 43 -14.01 -1.28 8.28
CA LYS A 43 -15.38 -0.74 8.27
C LYS A 43 -15.53 0.61 7.53
N LEU A 44 -14.43 1.28 7.21
CA LEU A 44 -14.39 2.53 6.44
C LEU A 44 -14.00 2.27 4.98
N SER A 45 -14.06 1.01 4.50
CA SER A 45 -13.69 0.60 3.15
C SER A 45 -12.23 0.88 2.78
N ARG A 46 -11.30 0.86 3.76
CA ARG A 46 -9.87 1.01 3.54
C ARG A 46 -9.23 -0.37 3.52
N LEU A 47 -8.30 -0.60 2.58
CA LEU A 47 -7.57 -1.86 2.44
C LEU A 47 -6.76 -2.17 3.71
N THR A 48 -6.90 -3.37 4.27
CA THR A 48 -6.14 -3.83 5.44
C THR A 48 -5.15 -4.94 5.11
N ASP A 49 -5.54 -5.83 4.21
CA ASP A 49 -4.72 -6.96 3.82
C ASP A 49 -4.96 -7.36 2.37
N THR A 50 -3.93 -7.95 1.76
CA THR A 50 -4.04 -8.66 0.50
C THR A 50 -3.53 -10.09 0.66
N LYS A 51 -4.10 -11.02 -0.10
CA LYS A 51 -3.65 -12.40 -0.19
C LYS A 51 -3.59 -12.83 -1.64
N GLN A 52 -2.48 -13.43 -2.04
CA GLN A 52 -2.31 -13.96 -3.39
C GLN A 52 -2.65 -15.44 -3.44
N TYR A 53 -3.28 -15.85 -4.51
CA TYR A 53 -3.49 -17.24 -4.91
C TYR A 53 -2.91 -17.46 -6.31
N VAL A 54 -2.24 -18.60 -6.48
CA VAL A 54 -1.69 -19.05 -7.76
C VAL A 54 -2.29 -20.43 -8.06
N ASN A 55 -3.08 -20.54 -9.13
CA ASN A 55 -3.87 -21.74 -9.46
C ASN A 55 -4.68 -22.25 -8.25
N GLY A 56 -5.27 -21.36 -7.46
CA GLY A 56 -6.07 -21.68 -6.29
C GLY A 56 -5.28 -21.99 -5.01
N ALA A 57 -3.97 -22.14 -5.07
CA ALA A 57 -3.11 -22.33 -3.91
C ALA A 57 -2.65 -20.99 -3.33
N VAL A 58 -2.61 -20.89 -2.01
CA VAL A 58 -2.10 -19.69 -1.33
C VAL A 58 -0.65 -19.43 -1.72
N SER A 59 -0.37 -18.19 -2.10
CA SER A 59 0.97 -17.67 -2.36
C SER A 59 1.10 -16.34 -1.64
N ASP A 60 2.17 -16.17 -0.89
CA ASP A 60 2.47 -14.89 -0.21
C ASP A 60 3.50 -14.05 -0.98
N LEU A 61 3.67 -14.32 -2.28
CA LEU A 61 4.51 -13.52 -3.16
C LEU A 61 3.85 -12.16 -3.40
N PHE A 62 4.61 -11.08 -3.24
CA PHE A 62 4.19 -9.72 -3.59
C PHE A 62 2.84 -9.28 -2.99
N VAL A 63 2.63 -9.49 -1.70
CA VAL A 63 1.41 -9.05 -1.01
C VAL A 63 1.69 -7.92 -0.03
N GLU A 64 0.67 -7.11 0.22
CA GLU A 64 0.66 -6.06 1.23
C GLU A 64 -0.26 -6.46 2.36
N LYS A 65 0.25 -6.41 3.61
CA LYS A 65 -0.44 -6.89 4.81
C LYS A 65 -0.33 -5.88 5.94
N ASN A 66 -1.18 -6.05 6.95
CA ASN A 66 -1.12 -5.26 8.19
C ASN A 66 -1.19 -3.76 7.93
N LEU A 67 -1.98 -3.33 6.93
CA LEU A 67 -2.26 -1.91 6.76
C LEU A 67 -3.12 -1.43 7.92
N SER A 68 -2.63 -0.41 8.60
CA SER A 68 -3.41 0.30 9.62
C SER A 68 -3.41 1.79 9.35
N TYR A 69 -4.38 2.48 9.91
CA TYR A 69 -4.64 3.88 9.61
C TYR A 69 -4.88 4.68 10.89
N ASP A 70 -4.54 5.94 10.85
CA ASP A 70 -4.97 6.90 11.86
C ASP A 70 -6.42 7.39 11.61
N ARG A 71 -6.90 8.31 12.47
CA ARG A 71 -8.24 8.88 12.35
C ARG A 71 -8.43 9.76 11.12
N ASN A 72 -7.34 10.30 10.56
CA ASN A 72 -7.35 11.14 9.36
C ASN A 72 -7.30 10.30 8.07
N GLY A 73 -7.08 8.97 8.18
CA GLY A 73 -6.90 8.07 7.05
C GLY A 73 -5.46 7.91 6.58
N ASN A 74 -4.47 8.48 7.28
CA ASN A 74 -3.07 8.27 6.97
C ASN A 74 -2.66 6.85 7.33
N ILE A 75 -1.88 6.19 6.46
CA ILE A 75 -1.34 4.84 6.72
C ILE A 75 -0.34 4.90 7.88
N ARG A 76 -0.54 4.08 8.89
CA ARG A 76 0.36 3.96 10.05
C ARG A 76 1.35 2.82 9.92
N THR A 77 0.90 1.72 9.38
CA THR A 77 1.72 0.51 9.15
C THR A 77 1.39 -0.11 7.81
N LEU A 78 2.39 -0.74 7.20
CA LEU A 78 2.27 -1.54 5.99
C LEU A 78 3.41 -2.54 5.95
N ASN A 79 3.11 -3.83 5.85
CA ASN A 79 4.08 -4.87 5.57
C ASN A 79 3.99 -5.26 4.09
N ARG A 80 5.14 -5.37 3.44
CA ARG A 80 5.25 -5.84 2.06
C ARG A 80 6.09 -7.10 2.02
N THR A 81 5.63 -8.12 1.29
CA THR A 81 6.40 -9.34 1.05
C THR A 81 6.97 -9.35 -0.37
N GLU A 82 8.13 -9.97 -0.51
CA GLU A 82 8.73 -10.34 -1.79
C GLU A 82 9.17 -11.79 -1.69
N THR A 83 8.89 -12.61 -2.71
CA THR A 83 9.21 -14.04 -2.73
C THR A 83 8.69 -14.84 -1.51
N GLY A 84 7.62 -14.36 -0.87
CA GLY A 84 7.02 -14.98 0.31
C GLY A 84 7.63 -14.56 1.66
N GLU A 85 8.75 -13.86 1.64
CA GLU A 85 9.42 -13.33 2.83
C GLU A 85 9.03 -11.86 3.07
N LEU A 86 9.07 -11.41 4.33
CA LEU A 86 8.86 -10.02 4.67
C LEU A 86 10.01 -9.17 4.10
N PHE A 87 9.70 -8.31 3.13
CA PHE A 87 10.67 -7.44 2.48
C PHE A 87 10.77 -6.08 3.19
N HIS A 88 9.63 -5.48 3.54
CA HIS A 88 9.58 -4.25 4.34
C HIS A 88 8.48 -4.31 5.39
N ALA A 89 8.79 -3.80 6.58
CA ALA A 89 7.84 -3.52 7.66
C ALA A 89 7.76 -2.01 7.88
N PHE A 90 6.99 -1.32 7.05
CA PHE A 90 6.88 0.13 7.12
C PHE A 90 6.06 0.59 8.33
N SER A 91 6.58 1.60 9.02
CA SER A 91 5.81 2.41 9.98
C SER A 91 5.96 3.89 9.65
N TYR A 92 4.85 4.62 9.76
CA TYR A 92 4.74 6.01 9.31
C TYR A 92 4.38 6.93 10.48
N GLY A 93 5.14 8.02 10.65
CA GLY A 93 4.87 9.07 11.62
C GLY A 93 4.43 10.37 10.94
N TYR A 94 3.44 11.06 11.52
CA TYR A 94 2.85 12.25 10.94
C TYR A 94 2.76 13.40 11.92
N THR A 95 2.83 14.62 11.40
CA THR A 95 2.36 15.83 12.06
C THR A 95 1.18 16.36 11.26
N GLY A 96 -0.04 16.26 11.82
CA GLY A 96 -1.26 16.41 11.03
C GLY A 96 -1.33 15.35 9.93
N ASN A 97 -1.35 15.78 8.67
CA ASN A 97 -1.32 14.88 7.50
C ASN A 97 0.04 14.88 6.76
N GLN A 98 1.04 15.58 7.30
CA GLN A 98 2.39 15.58 6.74
C GLN A 98 3.19 14.41 7.31
N LEU A 99 3.74 13.55 6.45
CA LEU A 99 4.65 12.48 6.83
C LEU A 99 5.95 13.10 7.37
N THR A 100 6.31 12.79 8.61
CA THR A 100 7.54 13.28 9.23
C THR A 100 8.61 12.22 9.34
N THR A 101 8.20 10.96 9.50
CA THR A 101 9.12 9.83 9.62
C THR A 101 8.55 8.61 8.91
N LEU A 102 9.42 7.83 8.31
CA LEU A 102 9.16 6.50 7.78
C LEU A 102 10.25 5.56 8.30
N SER A 103 9.87 4.44 8.90
CA SER A 103 10.77 3.33 9.16
C SER A 103 10.43 2.17 8.22
N ASP A 104 11.43 1.50 7.66
CA ASP A 104 11.25 0.28 6.86
C ASP A 104 11.58 -1.01 7.65
N GLY A 105 11.79 -0.85 8.97
CA GLY A 105 12.20 -1.92 9.87
C GLY A 105 13.71 -2.07 9.99
N ALA A 106 14.49 -1.53 9.06
CA ALA A 106 15.96 -1.55 9.07
C ALA A 106 16.56 -0.14 9.33
N ALA A 107 15.91 0.91 8.81
CA ALA A 107 16.34 2.30 8.93
C ALA A 107 15.14 3.23 9.13
N ASP A 108 15.43 4.42 9.67
CA ASP A 108 14.47 5.51 9.85
C ASP A 108 14.81 6.66 8.90
N TYR A 109 13.81 7.16 8.19
CA TYR A 109 13.91 8.21 7.20
C TYR A 109 13.11 9.43 7.64
N ALA A 110 13.73 10.60 7.62
CA ALA A 110 13.10 11.87 8.00
C ALA A 110 12.57 12.61 6.76
N TYR A 111 11.41 13.20 6.90
CA TYR A 111 10.78 14.05 5.89
C TYR A 111 10.65 15.48 6.43
N ALA A 112 10.88 16.47 5.57
CA ALA A 112 10.75 17.88 5.94
C ALA A 112 9.98 18.65 4.88
N TYR A 113 9.36 19.75 5.32
CA TYR A 113 8.51 20.60 4.48
C TYR A 113 8.84 22.09 4.72
N ASP A 114 8.62 22.90 3.71
CA ASP A 114 8.64 24.34 3.85
C ASP A 114 7.34 24.88 4.49
N ARG A 115 7.25 26.21 4.67
CA ARG A 115 6.08 26.87 5.26
C ARG A 115 4.82 26.77 4.40
N ASN A 116 4.97 26.48 3.10
CA ASN A 116 3.86 26.32 2.14
C ASN A 116 3.37 24.88 2.09
N GLY A 117 4.05 23.94 2.78
CA GLY A 117 3.74 22.52 2.79
C GLY A 117 4.41 21.73 1.66
N ASN A 118 5.32 22.32 0.90
CA ASN A 118 6.11 21.60 -0.12
C ASN A 118 7.16 20.73 0.55
N MET A 119 7.32 19.48 0.14
CA MET A 119 8.32 18.56 0.68
C MET A 119 9.74 18.99 0.26
N THR A 120 10.59 19.33 1.23
CA THR A 120 11.97 19.79 1.00
C THR A 120 13.00 18.69 1.24
N ASN A 121 12.63 17.62 1.95
CA ASN A 121 13.47 16.46 2.18
C ASN A 121 12.65 15.17 2.09
N ASP A 122 13.08 14.25 1.24
CA ASP A 122 12.63 12.85 1.18
C ASP A 122 13.79 11.98 1.67
N GLY A 123 13.71 11.57 2.92
CA GLY A 123 14.78 10.80 3.55
C GLY A 123 15.00 9.44 2.94
N MET A 124 13.94 8.76 2.49
CA MET A 124 14.05 7.41 1.92
C MET A 124 14.76 7.42 0.56
N ASN A 125 14.45 8.39 -0.29
CA ASN A 125 15.07 8.52 -1.61
C ASN A 125 16.33 9.41 -1.61
N GLY A 126 16.69 10.01 -0.47
CA GLY A 126 17.84 10.89 -0.34
C GLY A 126 17.70 12.20 -1.12
N LEU A 127 16.47 12.63 -1.43
CA LEU A 127 16.22 13.81 -2.24
C LEU A 127 16.09 15.07 -1.36
N LYS A 128 16.70 16.16 -1.83
CA LYS A 128 16.51 17.51 -1.28
C LYS A 128 15.95 18.40 -2.38
N VAL A 129 14.81 19.00 -2.12
CA VAL A 129 14.07 19.79 -3.12
C VAL A 129 14.02 21.24 -2.68
N VAL A 130 14.36 22.14 -3.60
CA VAL A 130 14.25 23.60 -3.41
C VAL A 130 13.16 24.13 -4.32
N TYR A 131 12.32 25.01 -3.78
CA TYR A 131 11.21 25.63 -4.51
C TYR A 131 11.43 27.13 -4.67
N ASN A 132 11.04 27.66 -5.80
CA ASN A 132 11.00 29.09 -6.04
C ASN A 132 9.74 29.74 -5.41
N ARG A 133 9.61 31.06 -5.55
CA ARG A 133 8.49 31.86 -5.00
C ARG A 133 7.11 31.46 -5.56
N LEU A 134 7.05 30.72 -6.67
CA LEU A 134 5.82 30.23 -7.29
C LEU A 134 5.52 28.77 -6.90
N ASN A 135 6.22 28.21 -5.92
CA ASN A 135 6.14 26.80 -5.51
C ASN A 135 6.50 25.81 -6.64
N LEU A 136 7.31 26.24 -7.59
CA LEU A 136 7.86 25.36 -8.63
C LEU A 136 9.24 24.88 -8.20
N ILE A 137 9.55 23.61 -8.52
CA ILE A 137 10.85 23.02 -8.22
C ILE A 137 11.93 23.80 -8.98
N GLU A 138 12.92 24.30 -8.25
CA GLU A 138 14.08 25.01 -8.77
C GLU A 138 15.31 24.10 -8.80
N LYS A 139 15.42 23.19 -7.81
CA LYS A 139 16.56 22.28 -7.68
C LYS A 139 16.11 20.99 -6.96
N VAL A 140 16.70 19.86 -7.37
CA VAL A 140 16.66 18.56 -6.71
C VAL A 140 18.08 18.10 -6.40
#